data_becc70887cdc389698b8842e78e6c477
#
_entry.id   becc70887cdc389698b8842e78e6c477
#
_cell.length_a   1.000
_cell.length_b   1.000
_cell.length_c   1.000
_cell.angle_alpha   90.00
_cell.angle_beta   90.00
_cell.angle_gamma   90.00
#
_symmetry.space_group_name_H-M   'P 1'
#
loop_
_entity.id
_entity.type
_entity.pdbx_description
1 polymer ?
#
loop_
_entity_poly.entity_id
_entity_poly.type
_entity_poly.pdbx_seq_one_letter_code
_entity_poly.pdbx_strand_id
1 'polypeptide(L)'
;MSTRKIYGPPGTGKTTRLINYVKTLVKFGTPIDKIGYFAFTKKAAEEAVNRTLDLYPRYGKKDLKYFRTLHSLAFTLLGMKKSNVMQEEHYEDIGRKLGIEVTVYSNGEDKTGFVDSDSEYFNIINAARIKGTTIEEEYNTDMYSQDIDKHLLQILKDEVDNYKQAYGLIDFTDMIEKFNVSKLCPKYDVVFIDEAQDLSPIQWKMYDILKKNSKHVILAGDDDQAIYGWAGADVARFQNEPAKDIILPQSYRVPGAVQAIANSILNRIPDHRRIKKHWKPREDVLLPIVQYVTSIEDVPLNLGDWLILARTNDKLRKLEPGLKEMGIYFEIKKRKSYKARLYRSIQDYTRWTNGDKLSISECKDLFEFLGVDKTLTEERMYDLQEFGFSFTDHWYEVFQADPEECLYIREMMRNEEKLSKEPRVKLQTIHAAKGGEANNVLIILDNTKKIREAVDKSQDKYDEEQRVWYVGVTRTKQNLYIMTAKREDWGYDI
;
A
#
# COMPACT_ATOMS: atom_id res chain seq x y z
N MET A 1 17.99 -27.25 14.55
CA MET A 1 17.31 -26.15 13.88
C MET A 1 15.84 -26.54 13.69
N SER A 2 14.87 -25.74 14.15
CA SER A 2 13.46 -26.04 13.95
C SER A 2 12.80 -24.87 13.23
N THR A 3 11.98 -25.19 12.24
CA THR A 3 11.15 -24.22 11.53
C THR A 3 9.68 -24.46 11.87
N ARG A 4 8.94 -23.38 12.15
CA ARG A 4 7.50 -23.39 12.32
C ARG A 4 6.88 -22.45 11.31
N LYS A 5 5.72 -22.82 10.79
CA LYS A 5 4.97 -22.00 9.84
C LYS A 5 3.58 -21.72 10.41
N ILE A 6 3.23 -20.45 10.50
CA ILE A 6 1.96 -19.97 11.04
C ILE A 6 1.12 -19.47 9.88
N TYR A 7 0.07 -20.20 9.55
CA TYR A 7 -0.96 -19.74 8.63
C TYR A 7 -1.96 -18.90 9.39
N GLY A 8 -2.07 -17.64 8.97
CA GLY A 8 -2.98 -16.68 9.59
C GLY A 8 -3.98 -16.12 8.59
N PRO A 9 -5.16 -16.73 8.44
CA PRO A 9 -6.24 -16.15 7.70
C PRO A 9 -6.52 -14.69 8.07
N PRO A 10 -7.33 -13.93 7.29
CA PRO A 10 -7.53 -12.52 7.53
C PRO A 10 -8.03 -12.19 8.93
N GLY A 11 -7.36 -11.24 9.60
CA GLY A 11 -7.76 -10.80 10.94
C GLY A 11 -7.52 -11.79 12.09
N THR A 12 -6.77 -12.88 11.86
CA THR A 12 -6.49 -13.88 12.93
C THR A 12 -5.35 -13.50 13.87
N GLY A 13 -4.77 -12.31 13.71
CA GLY A 13 -3.76 -11.79 14.63
C GLY A 13 -2.36 -12.41 14.44
N LYS A 14 -1.94 -12.68 13.18
CA LYS A 14 -0.57 -13.14 12.86
C LYS A 14 0.50 -12.33 13.60
N THR A 15 0.57 -11.03 13.35
CA THR A 15 1.56 -10.13 13.96
C THR A 15 1.47 -10.14 15.49
N THR A 16 0.27 -10.13 16.04
CA THR A 16 0.04 -10.25 17.49
C THR A 16 0.63 -11.56 18.04
N ARG A 17 0.43 -12.66 17.32
CA ARG A 17 1.00 -13.96 17.69
C ARG A 17 2.52 -13.95 17.67
N LEU A 18 3.13 -13.35 16.63
CA LEU A 18 4.59 -13.21 16.56
C LEU A 18 5.14 -12.34 17.70
N ILE A 19 4.52 -11.22 18.00
CA ILE A 19 4.91 -10.34 19.11
C ILE A 19 4.77 -11.06 20.47
N ASN A 20 3.74 -11.88 20.64
CA ASN A 20 3.61 -12.71 21.86
C ASN A 20 4.72 -13.76 21.97
N TYR A 21 5.23 -14.30 20.86
CA TYR A 21 6.44 -15.14 20.89
C TYR A 21 7.68 -14.31 21.29
N VAL A 22 7.87 -13.11 20.74
CA VAL A 22 8.94 -12.19 21.16
C VAL A 22 8.85 -11.93 22.66
N LYS A 23 7.64 -11.62 23.18
CA LYS A 23 7.38 -11.43 24.61
C LYS A 23 7.83 -12.65 25.43
N THR A 24 7.48 -13.83 24.98
CA THR A 24 7.84 -15.07 25.68
C THR A 24 9.36 -15.28 25.69
N LEU A 25 10.02 -15.10 24.56
CA LEU A 25 11.48 -15.26 24.44
C LEU A 25 12.25 -14.30 25.36
N VAL A 26 11.88 -13.03 25.35
CA VAL A 26 12.50 -12.01 26.21
C VAL A 26 12.27 -12.30 27.69
N LYS A 27 11.05 -12.76 28.05
CA LYS A 27 10.73 -13.19 29.44
C LYS A 27 11.60 -14.35 29.90
N PHE A 28 11.96 -15.28 29.00
CA PHE A 28 12.81 -16.42 29.30
C PHE A 28 14.31 -16.12 29.09
N GLY A 29 14.70 -14.86 28.97
CA GLY A 29 16.09 -14.41 28.98
C GLY A 29 16.78 -14.38 27.61
N THR A 30 16.06 -14.55 26.49
CA THR A 30 16.65 -14.37 25.17
C THR A 30 17.01 -12.89 24.97
N PRO A 31 18.27 -12.55 24.68
CA PRO A 31 18.66 -11.17 24.41
C PRO A 31 17.92 -10.63 23.19
N ILE A 32 17.42 -9.40 23.27
CA ILE A 32 16.61 -8.80 22.20
C ILE A 32 17.41 -8.64 20.88
N ASP A 33 18.70 -8.44 20.96
CA ASP A 33 19.63 -8.35 19.82
C ASP A 33 19.95 -9.72 19.18
N LYS A 34 19.45 -10.83 19.76
CA LYS A 34 19.48 -12.18 19.18
C LYS A 34 18.15 -12.57 18.53
N ILE A 35 17.20 -11.67 18.51
CA ILE A 35 15.89 -11.85 17.87
C ILE A 35 15.85 -11.02 16.60
N GLY A 36 15.69 -11.68 15.45
CA GLY A 36 15.39 -11.04 14.15
C GLY A 36 13.89 -11.03 13.90
N TYR A 37 13.31 -9.90 13.58
CA TYR A 37 11.93 -9.76 13.11
C TYR A 37 11.92 -9.03 11.76
N PHE A 38 11.61 -9.77 10.71
CA PHE A 38 11.64 -9.25 9.35
C PHE A 38 10.26 -9.24 8.75
N ALA A 39 9.77 -8.03 8.45
CA ALA A 39 8.49 -7.82 7.81
C ALA A 39 8.66 -7.49 6.32
N PHE A 40 7.62 -7.72 5.54
CA PHE A 40 7.63 -7.42 4.12
C PHE A 40 7.64 -5.90 3.86
N THR A 41 6.83 -5.13 4.61
CA THR A 41 6.74 -3.67 4.48
C THR A 41 7.39 -2.93 5.64
N LYS A 42 7.80 -1.68 5.40
CA LYS A 42 8.33 -0.79 6.43
C LYS A 42 7.30 -0.54 7.54
N LYS A 43 6.04 -0.30 7.16
CA LYS A 43 4.93 -0.09 8.11
C LYS A 43 4.74 -1.27 9.06
N ALA A 44 4.75 -2.49 8.52
CA ALA A 44 4.64 -3.70 9.35
C ALA A 44 5.84 -3.88 10.30
N ALA A 45 7.05 -3.53 9.84
CA ALA A 45 8.24 -3.54 10.69
C ALA A 45 8.16 -2.50 11.82
N GLU A 46 7.72 -1.28 11.52
CA GLU A 46 7.52 -0.20 12.50
C GLU A 46 6.43 -0.57 13.51
N GLU A 47 5.33 -1.19 13.07
CA GLU A 47 4.29 -1.71 13.96
C GLU A 47 4.86 -2.74 14.95
N ALA A 48 5.68 -3.68 14.48
CA ALA A 48 6.34 -4.66 15.33
C ALA A 48 7.28 -4.00 16.36
N VAL A 49 8.05 -2.98 15.94
CA VAL A 49 8.88 -2.17 16.82
C VAL A 49 8.04 -1.50 17.90
N ASN A 50 7.01 -0.75 17.52
CA ASN A 50 6.18 0.01 18.46
C ASN A 50 5.49 -0.92 19.46
N ARG A 51 4.87 -2.00 19.02
CA ARG A 51 4.24 -3.00 19.90
C ARG A 51 5.24 -3.66 20.85
N THR A 52 6.50 -3.86 20.43
CA THR A 52 7.54 -4.42 21.31
C THR A 52 7.99 -3.41 22.34
N LEU A 53 8.12 -2.12 21.98
CA LEU A 53 8.46 -1.04 22.92
C LEU A 53 7.36 -0.80 23.96
N ASP A 54 6.08 -0.88 23.55
CA ASP A 54 4.93 -0.81 24.47
C ASP A 54 4.97 -1.92 25.53
N LEU A 55 5.38 -3.12 25.14
CA LEU A 55 5.54 -4.25 26.07
C LEU A 55 6.77 -4.15 26.95
N TYR A 56 7.82 -3.50 26.46
CA TYR A 56 9.12 -3.40 27.12
C TYR A 56 9.68 -1.98 27.06
N PRO A 57 9.14 -1.02 27.85
CA PRO A 57 9.58 0.38 27.86
C PRO A 57 11.07 0.59 28.19
N ARG A 58 11.74 -0.43 28.74
CA ARG A 58 13.18 -0.40 29.02
C ARG A 58 14.06 -0.40 27.76
N TYR A 59 13.52 -0.84 26.62
CA TYR A 59 14.24 -0.83 25.35
C TYR A 59 13.94 0.44 24.56
N GLY A 60 14.93 0.90 23.78
CA GLY A 60 14.74 1.95 22.78
C GLY A 60 14.77 1.35 21.36
N LYS A 61 14.43 2.18 20.35
CA LYS A 61 14.49 1.77 18.93
C LYS A 61 15.86 1.22 18.53
N LYS A 62 16.95 1.68 19.16
CA LYS A 62 18.33 1.23 18.90
C LYS A 62 18.58 -0.21 19.33
N ASP A 63 17.86 -0.68 20.35
CA ASP A 63 18.00 -2.06 20.85
C ASP A 63 17.31 -3.06 19.90
N LEU A 64 16.27 -2.62 19.18
CA LEU A 64 15.51 -3.41 18.21
C LEU A 64 16.12 -3.35 16.79
N LYS A 65 17.45 -3.39 16.69
CA LYS A 65 18.21 -3.21 15.44
C LYS A 65 17.86 -4.22 14.34
N TYR A 66 17.30 -5.37 14.68
CA TYR A 66 16.89 -6.43 13.75
C TYR A 66 15.38 -6.56 13.58
N PHE A 67 14.59 -5.56 14.02
CA PHE A 67 13.16 -5.43 13.72
C PHE A 67 13.01 -4.50 12.52
N ARG A 68 12.99 -5.05 11.31
CA ARG A 68 13.07 -4.26 10.07
C ARG A 68 12.63 -5.07 8.83
N THR A 69 12.69 -4.47 7.64
CA THR A 69 12.53 -5.22 6.39
C THR A 69 13.84 -5.91 5.98
N LEU A 70 13.74 -6.93 5.11
CA LEU A 70 14.93 -7.62 4.56
C LEU A 70 15.86 -6.65 3.83
N HIS A 71 15.32 -5.71 3.02
CA HIS A 71 16.09 -4.67 2.36
C HIS A 71 16.83 -3.77 3.36
N SER A 72 16.15 -3.35 4.42
CA SER A 72 16.78 -2.54 5.48
C SER A 72 17.90 -3.29 6.21
N LEU A 73 17.77 -4.62 6.38
CA LEU A 73 18.84 -5.44 6.93
C LEU A 73 20.05 -5.46 5.99
N ALA A 74 19.84 -5.76 4.72
CA ALA A 74 20.88 -5.78 3.70
C ALA A 74 21.59 -4.42 3.60
N PHE A 75 20.84 -3.33 3.49
CA PHE A 75 21.37 -1.96 3.46
C PHE A 75 22.31 -1.67 4.63
N THR A 76 21.88 -2.02 5.85
CA THR A 76 22.66 -1.74 7.08
C THR A 76 23.91 -2.59 7.17
N LEU A 77 23.80 -3.89 6.90
CA LEU A 77 24.93 -4.83 7.05
C LEU A 77 26.00 -4.63 5.97
N LEU A 78 25.60 -4.18 4.79
CA LEU A 78 26.51 -3.83 3.70
C LEU A 78 27.14 -2.43 3.86
N GLY A 79 26.79 -1.69 4.91
CA GLY A 79 27.32 -0.35 5.18
C GLY A 79 26.99 0.70 4.12
N MET A 80 25.83 0.53 3.44
CA MET A 80 25.39 1.40 2.36
C MET A 80 24.96 2.76 2.86
N LYS A 81 25.13 3.80 2.02
CA LYS A 81 24.63 5.16 2.27
C LYS A 81 23.43 5.45 1.36
N LYS A 82 22.54 6.36 1.78
CA LYS A 82 21.40 6.77 0.96
C LYS A 82 21.80 7.35 -0.39
N SER A 83 22.94 8.03 -0.45
CA SER A 83 23.53 8.57 -1.69
C SER A 83 23.96 7.49 -2.69
N ASN A 84 24.08 6.23 -2.28
CA ASN A 84 24.39 5.12 -3.15
C ASN A 84 23.14 4.43 -3.73
N VAL A 85 21.95 4.88 -3.39
CA VAL A 85 20.70 4.25 -3.83
C VAL A 85 20.12 5.01 -5.01
N MET A 86 19.78 4.30 -6.07
CA MET A 86 19.06 4.87 -7.20
C MET A 86 17.77 5.55 -6.76
N GLN A 87 17.53 6.76 -7.25
CA GLN A 87 16.32 7.54 -7.05
C GLN A 87 15.56 7.67 -8.38
N GLU A 88 14.36 8.22 -8.36
CA GLU A 88 13.49 8.42 -9.52
C GLU A 88 14.21 9.15 -10.65
N GLU A 89 14.89 10.24 -10.34
CA GLU A 89 15.66 11.07 -11.26
C GLU A 89 16.70 10.29 -12.08
N HIS A 90 17.32 9.24 -11.49
CA HIS A 90 18.30 8.42 -12.18
C HIS A 90 17.66 7.55 -13.29
N TYR A 91 16.46 7.01 -13.03
CA TYR A 91 15.71 6.23 -14.02
C TYR A 91 15.17 7.11 -15.13
N GLU A 92 14.70 8.32 -14.80
CA GLU A 92 14.27 9.33 -15.78
C GLU A 92 15.44 9.78 -16.69
N ASP A 93 16.63 9.97 -16.11
CA ASP A 93 17.84 10.32 -16.89
C ASP A 93 18.21 9.21 -17.87
N ILE A 94 18.15 7.96 -17.44
CA ILE A 94 18.43 6.81 -18.32
C ILE A 94 17.37 6.73 -19.43
N GLY A 95 16.09 6.85 -19.08
CA GLY A 95 15.00 6.84 -20.05
C GLY A 95 15.15 7.95 -21.10
N ARG A 96 15.47 9.17 -20.65
CA ARG A 96 15.67 10.34 -21.53
C ARG A 96 16.79 10.13 -22.54
N LYS A 97 17.90 9.50 -22.13
CA LYS A 97 19.02 9.17 -23.03
C LYS A 97 18.61 8.22 -24.15
N LEU A 98 17.68 7.31 -23.88
CA LEU A 98 17.24 6.29 -24.83
C LEU A 98 15.92 6.63 -25.53
N GLY A 99 15.35 7.82 -25.29
CA GLY A 99 14.07 8.22 -25.86
C GLY A 99 12.87 7.43 -25.28
N ILE A 100 13.02 6.85 -24.09
CA ILE A 100 11.97 6.11 -23.38
C ILE A 100 11.39 7.05 -22.34
N GLU A 101 10.08 7.34 -22.43
CA GLU A 101 9.39 8.05 -21.36
C GLU A 101 9.30 7.14 -20.14
N VAL A 102 9.72 7.64 -19.00
CA VAL A 102 9.71 6.92 -17.73
C VAL A 102 9.26 7.84 -16.64
N THR A 103 8.16 7.49 -15.99
CA THR A 103 7.79 8.06 -14.70
C THR A 103 7.94 6.97 -13.66
N VAL A 104 8.76 7.21 -12.67
CA VAL A 104 8.95 6.28 -11.55
C VAL A 104 8.14 6.80 -10.37
N TYR A 105 7.27 5.97 -9.85
CA TYR A 105 6.46 6.32 -8.68
C TYR A 105 7.15 5.82 -7.42
N SER A 106 7.75 6.74 -6.64
CA SER A 106 8.16 6.38 -5.29
C SER A 106 6.94 6.31 -4.38
N ASN A 107 6.39 5.14 -4.25
CA ASN A 107 5.45 4.86 -3.17
C ASN A 107 6.21 4.91 -1.84
N GLY A 108 6.32 6.12 -1.26
CA GLY A 108 7.28 6.52 -0.21
C GLY A 108 7.33 5.69 1.07
N GLU A 109 6.43 4.73 1.31
CA GLU A 109 6.39 3.95 2.54
C GLU A 109 6.41 2.42 2.33
N ASP A 110 5.94 1.93 1.19
CA ASP A 110 5.85 0.48 0.91
C ASP A 110 6.85 0.05 -0.18
N LYS A 111 8.15 0.40 -0.01
CA LYS A 111 9.19 -0.06 -0.94
C LYS A 111 9.36 -1.57 -0.78
N THR A 112 8.58 -2.32 -1.54
CA THR A 112 8.66 -3.79 -1.64
C THR A 112 9.90 -4.26 -2.40
N GLY A 113 10.76 -3.32 -2.84
CA GLY A 113 11.90 -3.59 -3.71
C GLY A 113 11.56 -3.55 -5.20
N PHE A 114 10.29 -3.38 -5.54
CA PHE A 114 9.84 -3.18 -6.91
C PHE A 114 9.82 -1.69 -7.24
N VAL A 115 10.44 -1.31 -8.36
CA VAL A 115 10.33 0.03 -8.92
C VAL A 115 9.00 0.09 -9.68
N ASP A 116 8.02 0.79 -9.12
CA ASP A 116 6.75 1.02 -9.81
C ASP A 116 6.98 2.08 -10.90
N SER A 117 6.92 1.66 -12.14
CA SER A 117 7.14 2.50 -13.32
C SER A 117 5.99 2.33 -14.31
N ASP A 118 5.65 3.39 -15.03
CA ASP A 118 4.76 3.33 -16.18
C ASP A 118 5.42 2.71 -17.43
N SER A 119 6.75 2.60 -17.42
CA SER A 119 7.51 1.95 -18.48
C SER A 119 7.50 0.43 -18.37
N GLU A 120 6.88 -0.26 -19.32
CA GLU A 120 6.92 -1.73 -19.41
C GLU A 120 8.34 -2.28 -19.55
N TYR A 121 9.28 -1.55 -20.16
CA TYR A 121 10.69 -1.93 -20.27
C TYR A 121 11.36 -2.11 -18.91
N PHE A 122 11.22 -1.13 -18.02
CA PHE A 122 11.76 -1.23 -16.66
C PHE A 122 11.06 -2.32 -15.83
N ASN A 123 9.78 -2.51 -16.04
CA ASN A 123 9.00 -3.54 -15.34
C ASN A 123 9.48 -4.94 -15.71
N ILE A 124 9.79 -5.21 -17.00
CA ILE A 124 10.36 -6.49 -17.45
C ILE A 124 11.74 -6.73 -16.81
N ILE A 125 12.64 -5.74 -16.87
CA ILE A 125 13.99 -5.86 -16.31
C ILE A 125 13.93 -6.15 -14.80
N ASN A 126 13.12 -5.40 -14.06
CA ASN A 126 12.97 -5.59 -12.62
C ASN A 126 12.33 -6.94 -12.27
N ALA A 127 11.28 -7.33 -12.99
CA ALA A 127 10.61 -8.60 -12.75
C ALA A 127 11.54 -9.79 -13.02
N ALA A 128 12.29 -9.78 -14.12
CA ALA A 128 13.26 -10.82 -14.44
C ALA A 128 14.30 -10.99 -13.31
N ARG A 129 14.87 -9.89 -12.82
CA ARG A 129 15.85 -9.91 -11.74
C ARG A 129 15.26 -10.41 -10.40
N ILE A 130 14.09 -9.95 -10.03
CA ILE A 130 13.41 -10.33 -8.79
C ILE A 130 13.03 -11.82 -8.80
N LYS A 131 12.54 -12.31 -9.94
CA LYS A 131 12.19 -13.73 -10.15
C LYS A 131 13.41 -14.62 -10.32
N GLY A 132 14.54 -14.04 -10.73
CA GLY A 132 15.76 -14.78 -11.07
C GLY A 132 15.66 -15.51 -12.42
N THR A 133 14.86 -14.99 -13.34
CA THR A 133 14.69 -15.42 -14.72
C THR A 133 15.54 -14.55 -15.67
N THR A 134 15.64 -14.96 -16.92
CA THR A 134 16.22 -14.11 -17.95
C THR A 134 15.23 -13.04 -18.41
N ILE A 135 15.72 -11.94 -18.99
CA ILE A 135 14.85 -10.91 -19.59
C ILE A 135 14.00 -11.51 -20.72
N GLU A 136 14.55 -12.46 -21.49
CA GLU A 136 13.84 -13.11 -22.58
C GLU A 136 12.70 -13.99 -22.06
N GLU A 137 12.92 -14.75 -20.98
CA GLU A 137 11.87 -15.54 -20.33
C GLU A 137 10.76 -14.64 -19.80
N GLU A 138 11.11 -13.54 -19.14
CA GLU A 138 10.12 -12.59 -18.59
C GLU A 138 9.36 -11.86 -19.71
N TYR A 139 10.05 -11.42 -20.76
CA TYR A 139 9.44 -10.80 -21.94
C TYR A 139 8.40 -11.69 -22.61
N ASN A 140 8.68 -13.00 -22.71
CA ASN A 140 7.79 -13.94 -23.35
C ASN A 140 6.57 -14.30 -22.49
N THR A 141 6.41 -13.71 -21.30
CA THR A 141 5.19 -13.85 -20.52
C THR A 141 4.05 -13.01 -21.14
N ASP A 142 2.81 -13.47 -21.05
CA ASP A 142 1.63 -12.74 -21.57
C ASP A 142 1.28 -11.45 -20.78
N MET A 143 2.20 -10.99 -19.91
CA MET A 143 1.96 -9.84 -19.05
C MET A 143 2.21 -8.50 -19.72
N TYR A 144 3.00 -8.47 -20.79
CA TYR A 144 3.52 -7.24 -21.42
C TYR A 144 2.95 -7.04 -22.82
N SER A 145 3.05 -5.81 -23.31
CA SER A 145 2.66 -5.46 -24.67
C SER A 145 3.56 -6.15 -25.69
N GLN A 146 2.97 -6.59 -26.81
CA GLN A 146 3.75 -7.14 -27.93
C GLN A 146 4.56 -6.07 -28.70
N ASP A 147 4.31 -4.78 -28.40
CA ASP A 147 4.97 -3.64 -29.06
C ASP A 147 6.35 -3.31 -28.45
N ILE A 148 6.81 -4.08 -27.45
CA ILE A 148 8.11 -3.87 -26.82
C ILE A 148 9.25 -4.35 -27.74
N ASP A 149 10.16 -3.45 -28.09
CA ASP A 149 11.37 -3.78 -28.84
C ASP A 149 12.38 -4.52 -27.94
N LYS A 150 12.63 -5.80 -28.25
CA LYS A 150 13.60 -6.64 -27.52
C LYS A 150 15.04 -6.09 -27.56
N HIS A 151 15.43 -5.46 -28.66
CA HIS A 151 16.77 -4.89 -28.79
C HIS A 151 16.92 -3.68 -27.87
N LEU A 152 15.92 -2.80 -27.87
CA LEU A 152 15.88 -1.65 -26.97
C LEU A 152 15.82 -2.08 -25.49
N LEU A 153 15.09 -3.17 -25.18
CA LEU A 153 15.04 -3.73 -23.84
C LEU A 153 16.43 -4.17 -23.34
N GLN A 154 17.22 -4.83 -24.21
CA GLN A 154 18.59 -5.22 -23.86
C GLN A 154 19.51 -4.01 -23.70
N ILE A 155 19.42 -3.02 -24.60
CA ILE A 155 20.18 -1.76 -24.49
C ILE A 155 19.85 -1.04 -23.18
N LEU A 156 18.55 -0.94 -22.81
CA LEU A 156 18.14 -0.31 -21.56
C LEU A 156 18.74 -1.01 -20.35
N LYS A 157 18.68 -2.35 -20.33
CA LYS A 157 19.27 -3.14 -19.24
C LYS A 157 20.76 -2.86 -19.09
N ASP A 158 21.50 -2.85 -20.21
CA ASP A 158 22.94 -2.60 -20.21
C ASP A 158 23.26 -1.15 -19.79
N GLU A 159 22.45 -0.17 -20.21
CA GLU A 159 22.59 1.23 -19.77
C GLU A 159 22.28 1.40 -18.27
N VAL A 160 21.29 0.71 -17.72
CA VAL A 160 21.03 0.72 -16.27
C VAL A 160 22.23 0.19 -15.49
N ASP A 161 22.84 -0.91 -15.95
CA ASP A 161 24.00 -1.49 -15.29
C ASP A 161 25.23 -0.60 -15.40
N ASN A 162 25.49 -0.03 -16.59
CA ASN A 162 26.58 0.93 -16.83
C ASN A 162 26.40 2.19 -15.97
N TYR A 163 25.17 2.73 -15.88
CA TYR A 163 24.86 3.90 -15.06
C TYR A 163 25.14 3.61 -13.58
N LYS A 164 24.65 2.48 -13.07
CA LYS A 164 24.92 2.06 -11.69
C LYS A 164 26.41 1.93 -11.42
N GLN A 165 27.15 1.34 -12.34
CA GLN A 165 28.61 1.18 -12.20
C GLN A 165 29.34 2.53 -12.24
N ALA A 166 29.01 3.42 -13.18
CA ALA A 166 29.66 4.71 -13.36
C ALA A 166 29.48 5.65 -12.15
N TYR A 167 28.29 5.63 -11.54
CA TYR A 167 27.97 6.50 -10.40
C TYR A 167 28.06 5.81 -9.03
N GLY A 168 28.46 4.54 -8.96
CA GLY A 168 28.54 3.77 -7.72
C GLY A 168 27.17 3.56 -7.05
N LEU A 169 26.11 3.44 -7.86
CA LEU A 169 24.74 3.32 -7.41
C LEU A 169 24.30 1.86 -7.34
N ILE A 170 23.27 1.62 -6.55
CA ILE A 170 22.60 0.34 -6.40
C ILE A 170 21.09 0.55 -6.34
N ASP A 171 20.33 -0.40 -6.83
CA ASP A 171 18.91 -0.47 -6.63
C ASP A 171 18.51 -1.42 -5.49
N PHE A 172 17.22 -1.56 -5.22
CA PHE A 172 16.72 -2.43 -4.15
C PHE A 172 17.03 -3.91 -4.39
N THR A 173 17.00 -4.36 -5.65
CA THR A 173 17.34 -5.73 -6.02
C THR A 173 18.82 -6.01 -5.76
N ASP A 174 19.71 -5.08 -6.15
CA ASP A 174 21.15 -5.19 -5.86
C ASP A 174 21.45 -5.34 -4.36
N MET A 175 20.69 -4.69 -3.50
CA MET A 175 20.88 -4.82 -2.04
C MET A 175 20.72 -6.27 -1.58
N ILE A 176 19.67 -6.94 -2.04
CA ILE A 176 19.42 -8.34 -1.68
C ILE A 176 20.44 -9.27 -2.33
N GLU A 177 20.75 -9.06 -3.62
CA GLU A 177 21.75 -9.85 -4.35
C GLU A 177 23.13 -9.77 -3.70
N LYS A 178 23.60 -8.55 -3.37
CA LYS A 178 24.88 -8.34 -2.67
C LYS A 178 24.89 -8.95 -1.28
N PHE A 179 23.78 -8.86 -0.54
CA PHE A 179 23.68 -9.55 0.75
C PHE A 179 23.80 -11.06 0.58
N ASN A 180 23.15 -11.64 -0.43
CA ASN A 180 23.12 -13.09 -0.65
C ASN A 180 24.52 -13.66 -0.97
N VAL A 181 25.43 -12.87 -1.53
CA VAL A 181 26.83 -13.30 -1.77
C VAL A 181 27.77 -12.87 -0.64
N SER A 182 27.33 -11.97 0.25
CA SER A 182 28.11 -11.54 1.41
C SER A 182 28.10 -12.62 2.50
N LYS A 183 29.07 -12.56 3.42
CA LYS A 183 29.11 -13.43 4.59
C LYS A 183 28.74 -12.68 5.88
N LEU A 184 27.97 -11.60 5.73
CA LEU A 184 27.74 -10.63 6.81
C LEU A 184 26.50 -10.92 7.68
N CYS A 185 25.90 -12.11 7.56
CA CYS A 185 24.71 -12.45 8.33
C CYS A 185 25.01 -12.65 9.82
N PRO A 186 24.36 -11.94 10.74
CA PRO A 186 24.48 -12.15 12.18
C PRO A 186 23.97 -13.54 12.62
N LYS A 187 24.36 -13.97 13.80
CA LYS A 187 23.79 -15.15 14.45
C LYS A 187 22.59 -14.76 15.29
N TYR A 188 21.47 -15.47 15.09
CA TYR A 188 20.22 -15.27 15.83
C TYR A 188 19.85 -16.49 16.66
N ASP A 189 19.17 -16.26 17.76
CA ASP A 189 18.49 -17.34 18.48
C ASP A 189 17.16 -17.66 17.79
N VAL A 190 16.40 -16.63 17.41
CA VAL A 190 15.14 -16.80 16.69
C VAL A 190 15.02 -15.74 15.58
N VAL A 191 14.56 -16.17 14.42
CA VAL A 191 14.17 -15.30 13.31
C VAL A 191 12.68 -15.45 13.04
N PHE A 192 11.99 -14.33 12.97
CA PHE A 192 10.61 -14.21 12.51
C PHE A 192 10.60 -13.60 11.11
N ILE A 193 9.80 -14.20 10.22
CA ILE A 193 9.48 -13.61 8.90
C ILE A 193 7.97 -13.43 8.84
N ASP A 194 7.51 -12.20 8.76
CA ASP A 194 6.10 -11.86 8.64
C ASP A 194 5.74 -11.62 7.15
N GLU A 195 4.53 -12.02 6.75
CA GLU A 195 4.03 -12.02 5.35
C GLU A 195 4.94 -12.82 4.40
N ALA A 196 5.39 -14.00 4.84
CA ALA A 196 6.36 -14.82 4.11
C ALA A 196 5.87 -15.31 2.73
N GLN A 197 4.54 -15.35 2.48
CA GLN A 197 3.97 -15.70 1.18
C GLN A 197 4.26 -14.67 0.07
N ASP A 198 4.72 -13.47 0.46
CA ASP A 198 5.04 -12.40 -0.49
C ASP A 198 6.53 -12.32 -0.85
N LEU A 199 7.36 -13.20 -0.30
CA LEU A 199 8.80 -13.23 -0.59
C LEU A 199 9.07 -13.67 -2.04
N SER A 200 9.92 -12.92 -2.71
CA SER A 200 10.44 -13.26 -4.03
C SER A 200 11.57 -14.30 -3.98
N PRO A 201 11.94 -14.97 -5.08
CA PRO A 201 13.04 -15.93 -5.13
C PRO A 201 14.36 -15.41 -4.57
N ILE A 202 14.72 -14.16 -4.83
CA ILE A 202 15.96 -13.58 -4.27
C ILE A 202 15.85 -13.36 -2.76
N GLN A 203 14.67 -13.01 -2.24
CA GLN A 203 14.42 -12.88 -0.81
C GLN A 203 14.36 -14.24 -0.12
N TRP A 204 13.89 -15.29 -0.80
CA TRP A 204 13.98 -16.66 -0.31
C TRP A 204 15.43 -17.14 -0.17
N LYS A 205 16.34 -16.76 -1.09
CA LYS A 205 17.79 -16.98 -0.92
C LYS A 205 18.32 -16.29 0.34
N MET A 206 17.90 -15.05 0.61
CA MET A 206 18.24 -14.34 1.83
C MET A 206 17.69 -15.05 3.08
N TYR A 207 16.44 -15.51 3.02
CA TYR A 207 15.84 -16.33 4.08
C TYR A 207 16.66 -17.60 4.36
N ASP A 208 17.12 -18.32 3.35
CA ASP A 208 17.94 -19.51 3.54
C ASP A 208 19.26 -19.20 4.28
N ILE A 209 19.85 -18.03 4.04
CA ILE A 209 21.02 -17.55 4.77
C ILE A 209 20.67 -17.23 6.23
N LEU A 210 19.58 -16.49 6.46
CA LEU A 210 19.07 -16.21 7.81
C LEU A 210 18.78 -17.49 8.58
N LYS A 211 18.11 -18.44 7.92
CA LYS A 211 17.79 -19.75 8.46
C LYS A 211 19.06 -20.47 8.92
N LYS A 212 20.11 -20.57 8.09
CA LYS A 212 21.39 -21.20 8.45
C LYS A 212 22.10 -20.53 9.63
N ASN A 213 21.81 -19.25 9.86
CA ASN A 213 22.40 -18.46 10.96
C ASN A 213 21.50 -18.33 12.19
N SER A 214 20.44 -19.15 12.29
CA SER A 214 19.45 -19.09 13.38
C SER A 214 19.26 -20.44 14.04
N LYS A 215 18.95 -20.47 15.35
CA LYS A 215 18.59 -21.71 16.05
C LYS A 215 17.16 -22.13 15.71
N HIS A 216 16.25 -21.16 15.64
CA HIS A 216 14.84 -21.35 15.33
C HIS A 216 14.36 -20.32 14.29
N VAL A 217 13.42 -20.72 13.44
CA VAL A 217 12.75 -19.82 12.48
C VAL A 217 11.25 -19.98 12.59
N ILE A 218 10.55 -18.87 12.58
CA ILE A 218 9.08 -18.82 12.55
C ILE A 218 8.67 -17.99 11.35
N LEU A 219 8.02 -18.64 10.38
CA LEU A 219 7.38 -18.00 9.24
C LEU A 219 5.93 -17.72 9.58
N ALA A 220 5.44 -16.53 9.28
CA ALA A 220 4.00 -16.23 9.32
C ALA A 220 3.55 -15.74 7.96
N GLY A 221 2.38 -16.21 7.52
CA GLY A 221 1.85 -15.84 6.23
C GLY A 221 0.48 -16.42 5.96
N ASP A 222 -0.03 -16.16 4.78
CA ASP A 222 -1.27 -16.73 4.28
C ASP A 222 -1.21 -16.82 2.75
N ASP A 223 -1.09 -18.03 2.21
CA ASP A 223 -1.04 -18.25 0.76
C ASP A 223 -2.31 -17.80 0.03
N ASP A 224 -3.47 -17.77 0.71
CA ASP A 224 -4.70 -17.19 0.17
C ASP A 224 -4.67 -15.65 0.10
N GLN A 225 -3.72 -14.99 0.76
CA GLN A 225 -3.48 -13.55 0.67
C GLN A 225 -2.26 -13.18 -0.19
N ALA A 226 -1.72 -14.13 -0.94
CA ALA A 226 -0.60 -13.90 -1.85
C ALA A 226 -1.09 -13.25 -3.16
N ILE A 227 -0.93 -11.93 -3.27
CA ILE A 227 -1.40 -11.13 -4.41
C ILE A 227 -0.28 -10.35 -5.12
N TYR A 228 0.98 -10.61 -4.76
CA TYR A 228 2.15 -9.97 -5.37
C TYR A 228 2.90 -10.89 -6.34
N GLY A 229 2.21 -11.85 -6.96
CA GLY A 229 2.78 -12.70 -8.01
C GLY A 229 3.34 -11.90 -9.19
N TRP A 230 2.68 -10.79 -9.55
CA TRP A 230 3.17 -9.85 -10.55
C TRP A 230 4.51 -9.18 -10.15
N ALA A 231 4.79 -9.02 -8.85
CA ALA A 231 6.04 -8.51 -8.30
C ALA A 231 7.02 -9.65 -7.94
N GLY A 232 6.76 -10.87 -8.39
CA GLY A 232 7.65 -12.02 -8.25
C GLY A 232 7.50 -12.80 -6.94
N ALA A 233 6.42 -12.66 -6.19
CA ALA A 233 6.20 -13.48 -4.99
C ALA A 233 6.15 -14.98 -5.32
N ASP A 234 6.93 -15.79 -4.58
CA ASP A 234 7.00 -17.24 -4.75
C ASP A 234 6.18 -17.96 -3.66
N VAL A 235 4.88 -18.07 -3.95
CA VAL A 235 3.90 -18.69 -3.04
C VAL A 235 4.16 -20.20 -2.90
N ALA A 236 4.61 -20.85 -3.98
CA ALA A 236 4.91 -22.29 -3.96
C ALA A 236 6.07 -22.58 -2.99
N ARG A 237 7.08 -21.73 -2.95
CA ARG A 237 8.18 -21.86 -1.98
C ARG A 237 7.68 -21.75 -0.54
N PHE A 238 6.76 -20.80 -0.25
CA PHE A 238 6.15 -20.67 1.07
C PHE A 238 5.36 -21.92 1.46
N GLN A 239 4.51 -22.43 0.56
CA GLN A 239 3.69 -23.63 0.79
C GLN A 239 4.57 -24.85 1.07
N ASN A 240 5.63 -25.05 0.28
CA ASN A 240 6.50 -26.22 0.31
C ASN A 240 7.66 -26.12 1.31
N GLU A 241 7.85 -25.00 2.02
CA GLU A 241 8.90 -24.87 3.02
C GLU A 241 8.68 -25.90 4.15
N PRO A 242 9.65 -26.80 4.39
CA PRO A 242 9.51 -27.82 5.43
C PRO A 242 9.44 -27.21 6.83
N ALA A 243 8.29 -27.32 7.48
CA ALA A 243 8.02 -26.74 8.78
C ALA A 243 6.89 -27.48 9.51
N LYS A 244 6.77 -27.22 10.82
CA LYS A 244 5.56 -27.58 11.57
C LYS A 244 4.51 -26.50 11.35
N ASP A 245 3.42 -26.86 10.70
CA ASP A 245 2.32 -25.96 10.38
C ASP A 245 1.39 -25.71 11.58
N ILE A 246 0.99 -24.46 11.75
CA ILE A 246 0.05 -24.00 12.77
C ILE A 246 -0.96 -23.09 12.08
N ILE A 247 -2.24 -23.41 12.11
CA ILE A 247 -3.30 -22.57 11.58
C ILE A 247 -3.94 -21.79 12.72
N LEU A 248 -4.05 -20.47 12.57
CA LEU A 248 -4.75 -19.62 13.53
C LEU A 248 -6.26 -19.75 13.31
N PRO A 249 -7.02 -20.19 14.34
CA PRO A 249 -8.39 -20.65 14.13
C PRO A 249 -9.46 -19.57 14.20
N GLN A 250 -9.15 -18.35 14.68
CA GLN A 250 -10.15 -17.33 14.99
C GLN A 250 -9.80 -16.00 14.33
N SER A 251 -10.74 -15.46 13.53
CA SER A 251 -10.65 -14.08 13.03
C SER A 251 -11.29 -13.10 14.02
N TYR A 252 -10.61 -11.98 14.23
CA TYR A 252 -11.10 -10.83 15.02
C TYR A 252 -11.52 -9.66 14.12
N ARG A 253 -11.59 -9.91 12.80
CA ARG A 253 -11.92 -8.90 11.79
C ARG A 253 -13.17 -9.27 11.02
N VAL A 254 -13.17 -10.42 10.36
CA VAL A 254 -14.10 -10.76 9.29
C VAL A 254 -15.40 -11.33 9.86
N PRO A 255 -16.58 -10.69 9.62
CA PRO A 255 -17.87 -11.23 10.00
C PRO A 255 -18.26 -12.49 9.23
N GLY A 256 -19.20 -13.28 9.76
CA GLY A 256 -19.61 -14.55 9.16
C GLY A 256 -20.17 -14.43 7.75
N ALA A 257 -21.01 -13.44 7.48
CA ALA A 257 -21.57 -13.22 6.14
C ALA A 257 -20.46 -12.89 5.10
N VAL A 258 -19.48 -12.09 5.50
CA VAL A 258 -18.31 -11.76 4.64
C VAL A 258 -17.41 -12.98 4.47
N GLN A 259 -17.23 -13.80 5.51
CA GLN A 259 -16.47 -15.06 5.40
C GLN A 259 -17.10 -16.02 4.41
N ALA A 260 -18.45 -16.11 4.36
CA ALA A 260 -19.13 -16.97 3.40
C ALA A 260 -18.78 -16.58 1.95
N ILE A 261 -18.81 -15.28 1.63
CA ILE A 261 -18.38 -14.77 0.32
C ILE A 261 -16.90 -15.04 0.08
N ALA A 262 -16.04 -14.76 1.04
CA ALA A 262 -14.61 -15.01 0.93
C ALA A 262 -14.31 -16.49 0.64
N ASN A 263 -15.02 -17.41 1.29
CA ASN A 263 -14.88 -18.83 1.05
C ASN A 263 -15.40 -19.25 -0.34
N SER A 264 -16.51 -18.66 -0.84
CA SER A 264 -17.00 -18.95 -2.19
C SER A 264 -15.98 -18.55 -3.25
N ILE A 265 -15.29 -17.44 -3.08
CA ILE A 265 -14.20 -17.00 -3.95
C ILE A 265 -13.05 -18.02 -3.92
N LEU A 266 -12.57 -18.39 -2.74
CA LEU A 266 -11.42 -19.30 -2.61
C LEU A 266 -11.74 -20.74 -3.08
N ASN A 267 -12.98 -21.18 -2.99
CA ASN A 267 -13.39 -22.50 -3.47
C ASN A 267 -13.30 -22.67 -4.99
N ARG A 268 -13.08 -21.58 -5.73
CA ARG A 268 -12.79 -21.59 -7.17
C ARG A 268 -11.34 -21.98 -7.47
N ILE A 269 -10.44 -21.90 -6.49
CA ILE A 269 -9.04 -22.35 -6.62
C ILE A 269 -8.98 -23.84 -6.31
N PRO A 270 -8.39 -24.66 -7.20
CA PRO A 270 -8.26 -26.10 -6.98
C PRO A 270 -7.52 -26.44 -5.69
N ASP A 271 -7.96 -27.48 -4.99
CA ASP A 271 -7.46 -27.86 -3.65
C ASP A 271 -5.95 -28.10 -3.59
N HIS A 272 -5.35 -28.61 -4.67
CA HIS A 272 -3.91 -28.89 -4.73
C HIS A 272 -3.06 -27.63 -4.95
N ARG A 273 -3.69 -26.47 -5.17
CA ARG A 273 -3.02 -25.20 -5.44
C ARG A 273 -3.08 -24.21 -4.26
N ARG A 274 -3.65 -24.63 -3.14
CA ARG A 274 -3.72 -23.85 -1.89
C ARG A 274 -3.72 -24.74 -0.66
N ILE A 275 -3.33 -24.18 0.47
CA ILE A 275 -3.47 -24.85 1.77
C ILE A 275 -4.86 -24.54 2.34
N LYS A 276 -5.71 -25.57 2.47
CA LYS A 276 -7.02 -25.40 3.12
C LYS A 276 -6.88 -25.02 4.59
N LYS A 277 -7.55 -23.95 4.98
CA LYS A 277 -7.55 -23.42 6.34
C LYS A 277 -8.98 -23.33 6.84
N HIS A 278 -9.22 -23.88 8.03
CA HIS A 278 -10.49 -23.74 8.72
C HIS A 278 -10.32 -22.70 9.84
N TRP A 279 -11.12 -21.65 9.78
CA TRP A 279 -11.09 -20.57 10.77
C TRP A 279 -12.51 -20.05 11.03
N LYS A 280 -12.73 -19.56 12.25
CA LYS A 280 -14.01 -19.00 12.68
C LYS A 280 -14.07 -17.52 12.37
N PRO A 281 -15.24 -16.99 11.95
CA PRO A 281 -15.44 -15.55 11.75
C PRO A 281 -15.45 -14.80 13.08
N ARG A 282 -15.42 -13.49 13.01
CA ARG A 282 -15.67 -12.62 14.13
C ARG A 282 -17.13 -12.76 14.60
N GLU A 283 -17.35 -13.01 15.90
CA GLU A 283 -18.66 -13.35 16.47
C GLU A 283 -19.40 -12.13 17.08
N ASP A 284 -18.69 -11.05 17.44
CA ASP A 284 -19.22 -9.87 18.13
C ASP A 284 -19.85 -8.82 17.20
N VAL A 285 -20.04 -9.11 15.91
CA VAL A 285 -20.74 -8.25 14.96
C VAL A 285 -22.18 -8.68 14.85
N LEU A 286 -23.06 -7.91 15.48
CA LEU A 286 -24.49 -8.07 15.34
C LEU A 286 -24.96 -7.53 13.98
N LEU A 287 -25.65 -8.36 13.18
CA LEU A 287 -26.25 -7.99 11.90
C LEU A 287 -25.27 -7.32 10.91
N PRO A 288 -24.19 -8.01 10.49
CA PRO A 288 -23.33 -7.49 9.43
C PRO A 288 -24.13 -7.35 8.14
N ILE A 289 -24.02 -6.19 7.50
CA ILE A 289 -24.67 -5.95 6.20
C ILE A 289 -23.75 -6.50 5.10
N VAL A 290 -24.33 -7.29 4.18
CA VAL A 290 -23.77 -7.54 2.86
C VAL A 290 -24.84 -7.11 1.87
N GLN A 291 -24.53 -6.06 1.09
CA GLN A 291 -25.51 -5.45 0.19
C GLN A 291 -24.88 -5.24 -1.19
N TYR A 292 -25.63 -5.62 -2.22
CA TYR A 292 -25.32 -5.29 -3.60
C TYR A 292 -25.93 -3.93 -3.94
N VAL A 293 -25.16 -3.09 -4.62
CA VAL A 293 -25.53 -1.75 -5.06
C VAL A 293 -25.16 -1.55 -6.52
N THR A 294 -25.85 -0.65 -7.20
CA THR A 294 -25.59 -0.33 -8.61
C THR A 294 -24.85 0.98 -8.80
N SER A 295 -24.94 1.85 -7.80
CA SER A 295 -24.39 3.19 -7.84
C SER A 295 -23.71 3.57 -6.52
N ILE A 296 -22.83 4.58 -6.55
CA ILE A 296 -22.17 5.12 -5.35
C ILE A 296 -23.17 5.86 -4.45
N GLU A 297 -24.20 6.42 -5.01
CA GLU A 297 -25.27 7.15 -4.32
C GLU A 297 -26.13 6.24 -3.44
N ASP A 298 -26.15 4.93 -3.74
CA ASP A 298 -26.86 3.91 -2.94
C ASP A 298 -26.11 3.56 -1.65
N VAL A 299 -24.87 4.06 -1.47
CA VAL A 299 -24.01 3.73 -0.34
C VAL A 299 -24.07 4.84 0.70
N PRO A 300 -24.32 4.53 2.01
CA PRO A 300 -24.46 5.55 3.06
C PRO A 300 -23.11 6.12 3.50
N LEU A 301 -22.41 6.78 2.57
CA LEU A 301 -21.07 7.32 2.77
C LEU A 301 -21.00 8.51 3.72
N ASN A 302 -22.13 9.06 4.14
CA ASN A 302 -22.21 10.19 5.07
C ASN A 302 -21.82 9.82 6.51
N LEU A 303 -21.78 8.53 6.86
CA LEU A 303 -21.50 8.06 8.22
C LEU A 303 -20.40 7.01 8.25
N GLY A 304 -19.59 7.04 9.32
CA GLY A 304 -18.57 6.03 9.59
C GLY A 304 -17.28 6.16 8.74
N ASP A 305 -16.38 5.22 8.93
CA ASP A 305 -15.16 5.07 8.16
C ASP A 305 -15.37 4.11 7.00
N TRP A 306 -14.83 4.46 5.83
CA TRP A 306 -15.02 3.72 4.60
C TRP A 306 -13.70 3.43 3.89
N LEU A 307 -13.61 2.22 3.35
CA LEU A 307 -12.58 1.83 2.42
C LEU A 307 -13.24 1.42 1.10
N ILE A 308 -13.07 2.24 0.08
CA ILE A 308 -13.58 1.99 -1.28
C ILE A 308 -12.49 1.31 -2.08
N LEU A 309 -12.77 0.11 -2.55
CA LEU A 309 -11.82 -0.77 -3.21
C LEU A 309 -12.19 -1.01 -4.67
N ALA A 310 -11.18 -0.91 -5.54
CA ALA A 310 -11.30 -1.34 -6.92
C ALA A 310 -10.06 -2.11 -7.37
N ARG A 311 -10.19 -2.83 -8.48
CA ARG A 311 -9.08 -3.58 -9.06
C ARG A 311 -7.97 -2.68 -9.60
N THR A 312 -8.33 -1.50 -10.13
CA THR A 312 -7.40 -0.53 -10.71
C THR A 312 -7.69 0.91 -10.30
N ASN A 313 -6.68 1.77 -10.40
CA ASN A 313 -6.83 3.20 -10.11
C ASN A 313 -7.81 3.92 -11.05
N ASP A 314 -7.91 3.49 -12.31
CA ASP A 314 -8.86 4.06 -13.27
C ASP A 314 -10.31 3.92 -12.79
N LYS A 315 -10.64 2.75 -12.23
CA LYS A 315 -11.98 2.51 -11.68
C LYS A 315 -12.28 3.39 -10.46
N LEU A 316 -11.30 3.65 -9.62
CA LEU A 316 -11.44 4.58 -8.49
C LEU A 316 -11.64 6.02 -8.94
N ARG A 317 -10.86 6.49 -9.93
CA ARG A 317 -11.00 7.85 -10.46
C ARG A 317 -12.38 8.14 -11.02
N LYS A 318 -13.04 7.14 -11.60
CA LYS A 318 -14.41 7.27 -12.14
C LYS A 318 -15.47 7.54 -11.08
N LEU A 319 -15.16 7.34 -9.80
CA LEU A 319 -16.06 7.69 -8.69
C LEU A 319 -15.85 9.12 -8.18
N GLU A 320 -14.72 9.76 -8.49
CA GLU A 320 -14.40 11.08 -7.93
C GLU A 320 -15.49 12.13 -8.20
N PRO A 321 -16.09 12.23 -9.42
CA PRO A 321 -17.17 13.18 -9.67
C PRO A 321 -18.39 12.96 -8.77
N GLY A 322 -18.92 11.73 -8.68
CA GLY A 322 -20.08 11.43 -7.85
C GLY A 322 -19.81 11.67 -6.35
N LEU A 323 -18.61 11.31 -5.85
CA LEU A 323 -18.23 11.61 -4.47
C LEU A 323 -18.15 13.12 -4.21
N LYS A 324 -17.69 13.91 -5.19
CA LYS A 324 -17.65 15.37 -5.09
C LYS A 324 -19.06 15.97 -5.09
N GLU A 325 -19.96 15.50 -5.96
CA GLU A 325 -21.37 15.91 -5.97
C GLU A 325 -22.07 15.62 -4.65
N MET A 326 -21.77 14.48 -4.04
CA MET A 326 -22.27 14.10 -2.72
C MET A 326 -21.64 14.91 -1.57
N GLY A 327 -20.65 15.76 -1.84
CA GLY A 327 -19.94 16.52 -0.81
C GLY A 327 -19.16 15.61 0.18
N ILE A 328 -18.63 14.50 -0.27
CA ILE A 328 -17.86 13.55 0.55
C ILE A 328 -16.38 13.90 0.54
N TYR A 329 -15.79 14.07 1.73
CA TYR A 329 -14.35 14.25 1.89
C TYR A 329 -13.64 12.90 1.81
N PHE A 330 -12.75 12.73 0.84
CA PHE A 330 -12.04 11.47 0.62
C PHE A 330 -10.54 11.65 0.34
N GLU A 331 -9.82 10.53 0.44
CA GLU A 331 -8.43 10.39 0.04
C GLU A 331 -8.30 9.38 -1.10
N ILE A 332 -7.53 9.72 -2.13
CA ILE A 332 -7.13 8.80 -3.20
C ILE A 332 -5.61 8.91 -3.42
N LYS A 333 -4.87 7.80 -3.40
CA LYS A 333 -3.41 7.78 -3.54
C LYS A 333 -2.70 8.77 -2.58
N LYS A 334 -3.12 8.84 -1.32
CA LYS A 334 -2.62 9.79 -0.31
C LYS A 334 -2.86 11.27 -0.63
N ARG A 335 -3.61 11.57 -1.68
CA ARG A 335 -4.03 12.91 -2.05
C ARG A 335 -5.43 13.17 -1.49
N LYS A 336 -5.59 14.24 -0.76
CA LYS A 336 -6.89 14.75 -0.30
C LYS A 336 -7.72 15.24 -1.49
N SER A 337 -9.03 15.06 -1.43
CA SER A 337 -9.96 15.35 -2.52
C SER A 337 -10.16 16.83 -2.82
N TYR A 338 -9.70 17.72 -1.96
CA TYR A 338 -9.81 19.17 -2.13
C TYR A 338 -8.43 19.83 -2.19
N LYS A 339 -8.38 21.07 -2.73
CA LYS A 339 -7.17 21.88 -2.77
C LYS A 339 -6.91 22.52 -1.41
N ALA A 340 -5.92 22.01 -0.68
CA ALA A 340 -5.61 22.43 0.69
C ALA A 340 -5.32 23.94 0.81
N ARG A 341 -4.75 24.57 -0.24
CA ARG A 341 -4.48 26.02 -0.25
C ARG A 341 -5.78 26.82 -0.27
N LEU A 342 -6.74 26.45 -1.13
CA LEU A 342 -8.04 27.10 -1.19
C LEU A 342 -8.79 27.00 0.14
N TYR A 343 -8.81 25.80 0.75
CA TYR A 343 -9.46 25.62 2.05
C TYR A 343 -8.81 26.43 3.17
N ARG A 344 -7.49 26.55 3.21
CA ARG A 344 -6.80 27.42 4.17
C ARG A 344 -7.20 28.87 3.98
N SER A 345 -7.21 29.35 2.73
CA SER A 345 -7.64 30.72 2.43
C SER A 345 -9.11 30.97 2.82
N ILE A 346 -9.99 29.97 2.70
CA ILE A 346 -11.37 30.06 3.20
C ILE A 346 -11.40 30.20 4.73
N GLN A 347 -10.57 29.44 5.43
CA GLN A 347 -10.47 29.55 6.90
C GLN A 347 -9.90 30.91 7.32
N ASP A 348 -8.86 31.39 6.65
CA ASP A 348 -8.26 32.70 6.92
C ASP A 348 -9.25 33.84 6.60
N TYR A 349 -9.98 33.75 5.51
CA TYR A 349 -11.06 34.69 5.21
C TYR A 349 -12.16 34.69 6.27
N THR A 350 -12.58 33.52 6.72
CA THR A 350 -13.59 33.39 7.79
C THR A 350 -13.11 34.00 9.12
N ARG A 351 -11.85 33.76 9.49
CA ARG A 351 -11.23 34.41 10.67
C ARG A 351 -11.19 35.93 10.49
N TRP A 352 -10.80 36.39 9.31
CA TRP A 352 -10.70 37.81 8.99
C TRP A 352 -12.06 38.51 9.05
N THR A 353 -13.11 37.92 8.48
CA THR A 353 -14.49 38.45 8.59
C THR A 353 -15.04 38.43 10.00
N ASN A 354 -14.51 37.57 10.88
CA ASN A 354 -14.82 37.55 12.31
C ASN A 354 -14.01 38.56 13.16
N GLY A 355 -13.18 39.39 12.53
CA GLY A 355 -12.41 40.44 13.17
C GLY A 355 -10.97 40.06 13.55
N ASP A 356 -10.50 38.88 13.21
CA ASP A 356 -9.10 38.49 13.38
C ASP A 356 -8.22 39.29 12.39
N LYS A 357 -6.98 39.57 12.77
CA LYS A 357 -5.97 40.11 11.85
C LYS A 357 -5.12 38.97 11.30
N LEU A 358 -4.72 39.09 10.04
CA LEU A 358 -3.92 38.08 9.35
C LEU A 358 -2.47 38.52 9.17
N SER A 359 -1.56 37.57 9.19
CA SER A 359 -0.15 37.74 8.87
C SER A 359 0.05 37.96 7.36
N ILE A 360 1.24 38.44 6.97
CA ILE A 360 1.59 38.66 5.56
C ILE A 360 1.49 37.39 4.71
N SER A 361 1.86 36.23 5.27
CA SER A 361 1.78 34.93 4.54
C SER A 361 0.33 34.49 4.31
N GLU A 362 -0.55 34.63 5.31
CA GLU A 362 -1.98 34.34 5.21
C GLU A 362 -2.66 35.29 4.19
N CYS A 363 -2.33 36.58 4.24
CA CYS A 363 -2.84 37.55 3.27
C CYS A 363 -2.39 37.24 1.84
N LYS A 364 -1.13 36.85 1.61
CA LYS A 364 -0.63 36.56 0.25
C LYS A 364 -1.40 35.42 -0.42
N ASP A 365 -1.65 34.33 0.30
CA ASP A 365 -2.44 33.21 -0.21
C ASP A 365 -3.89 33.63 -0.46
N LEU A 366 -4.48 34.40 0.46
CA LEU A 366 -5.85 34.88 0.36
C LEU A 366 -6.07 35.87 -0.77
N PHE A 367 -5.15 36.81 -0.98
CA PHE A 367 -5.24 37.85 -2.02
C PHE A 367 -5.26 37.29 -3.43
N GLU A 368 -4.56 36.18 -3.68
CA GLU A 368 -4.62 35.49 -4.96
C GLU A 368 -6.06 35.04 -5.28
N PHE A 369 -6.77 34.51 -4.28
CA PHE A 369 -8.16 34.11 -4.44
C PHE A 369 -9.15 35.28 -4.45
N LEU A 370 -8.81 36.39 -3.84
CA LEU A 370 -9.64 37.61 -3.86
C LEU A 370 -9.37 38.49 -5.09
N GLY A 371 -8.40 38.15 -5.93
CA GLY A 371 -8.00 38.97 -7.09
C GLY A 371 -7.41 40.32 -6.69
N VAL A 372 -6.78 40.41 -5.53
CA VAL A 372 -6.15 41.65 -5.01
C VAL A 372 -4.71 41.73 -5.47
N ASP A 373 -4.41 42.63 -6.37
CA ASP A 373 -3.04 42.93 -6.80
C ASP A 373 -2.40 43.98 -5.88
N LYS A 374 -2.03 43.56 -4.69
CA LYS A 374 -1.28 44.39 -3.72
C LYS A 374 -0.09 43.63 -3.16
N THR A 375 1.08 44.20 -3.32
CA THR A 375 2.31 43.68 -2.73
C THR A 375 2.41 44.13 -1.26
N LEU A 376 2.37 43.19 -0.36
CA LEU A 376 2.59 43.41 1.07
C LEU A 376 4.09 43.31 1.38
N THR A 377 4.65 44.37 1.94
CA THR A 377 6.10 44.50 2.23
C THR A 377 6.44 44.57 3.72
N GLU A 378 5.47 44.91 4.56
CA GLU A 378 5.68 45.06 5.99
C GLU A 378 5.29 43.81 6.76
N GLU A 379 6.16 43.32 7.62
CA GLU A 379 5.86 42.22 8.55
C GLU A 379 4.99 42.73 9.70
N ARG A 380 3.69 42.86 9.48
CA ARG A 380 2.68 43.20 10.48
C ARG A 380 1.40 42.35 10.28
N MET A 381 0.48 42.54 11.21
CA MET A 381 -0.87 41.99 11.09
C MET A 381 -1.77 42.97 10.30
N TYR A 382 -2.56 42.46 9.41
CA TYR A 382 -3.41 43.23 8.51
C TYR A 382 -4.90 43.04 8.83
N ASP A 383 -5.66 44.13 8.65
CA ASP A 383 -7.11 44.16 8.82
C ASP A 383 -7.81 44.11 7.45
N LEU A 384 -8.94 43.41 7.34
CA LEU A 384 -9.74 43.30 6.13
C LEU A 384 -10.17 44.65 5.57
N GLN A 385 -10.55 45.58 6.43
CA GLN A 385 -11.02 46.92 6.05
C GLN A 385 -9.97 47.74 5.32
N GLU A 386 -8.68 47.52 5.57
CA GLU A 386 -7.58 48.19 4.87
C GLU A 386 -7.57 47.96 3.36
N PHE A 387 -8.26 46.86 2.89
CA PHE A 387 -8.30 46.46 1.52
C PHE A 387 -9.68 46.66 0.87
N GLY A 388 -10.64 47.25 1.60
CA GLY A 388 -11.97 47.59 1.07
C GLY A 388 -12.97 46.43 1.02
N PHE A 389 -12.69 45.35 1.75
CA PHE A 389 -13.64 44.23 1.86
C PHE A 389 -14.63 44.46 3.01
N SER A 390 -15.85 43.92 2.85
CA SER A 390 -16.91 43.94 3.86
C SER A 390 -16.94 42.67 4.66
N PHE A 391 -17.26 42.74 5.95
CA PHE A 391 -17.49 41.57 6.82
C PHE A 391 -18.75 40.78 6.45
N THR A 392 -19.59 41.27 5.53
CA THR A 392 -20.86 40.66 5.15
C THR A 392 -20.77 39.73 3.93
N ASP A 393 -19.65 39.78 3.19
CA ASP A 393 -19.53 39.01 1.97
C ASP A 393 -19.15 37.57 2.28
N HIS A 394 -19.81 36.62 1.65
CA HIS A 394 -19.48 35.21 1.77
C HIS A 394 -18.28 34.86 0.89
N TRP A 395 -17.35 34.03 1.37
CA TRP A 395 -16.15 33.65 0.62
C TRP A 395 -16.44 33.12 -0.78
N TYR A 396 -17.53 32.36 -0.98
CA TYR A 396 -17.91 31.78 -2.26
C TYR A 396 -18.44 32.84 -3.27
N GLU A 397 -18.71 34.06 -2.84
CA GLU A 397 -19.13 35.17 -3.69
C GLU A 397 -17.93 36.01 -4.15
N VAL A 398 -16.88 36.06 -3.36
CA VAL A 398 -15.73 36.95 -3.58
C VAL A 398 -14.48 36.24 -4.08
N PHE A 399 -14.36 34.93 -3.89
CA PHE A 399 -13.19 34.17 -4.33
C PHE A 399 -13.17 33.94 -5.83
N GLN A 400 -12.08 34.30 -6.48
CA GLN A 400 -11.77 33.99 -7.87
C GLN A 400 -11.09 32.61 -7.94
N ALA A 401 -11.86 31.56 -7.67
CA ALA A 401 -11.41 30.17 -7.71
C ALA A 401 -12.33 29.35 -8.62
N ASP A 402 -11.91 28.12 -8.91
CA ASP A 402 -12.70 27.18 -9.70
C ASP A 402 -14.10 26.99 -9.06
N PRO A 403 -15.20 27.33 -9.76
CA PRO A 403 -16.55 27.23 -9.21
C PRO A 403 -16.92 25.83 -8.74
N GLU A 404 -16.47 24.77 -9.44
CA GLU A 404 -16.74 23.38 -9.06
C GLU A 404 -16.04 23.03 -7.74
N GLU A 405 -14.79 23.49 -7.56
CA GLU A 405 -14.05 23.26 -6.32
C GLU A 405 -14.65 24.05 -5.15
N CYS A 406 -15.11 25.28 -5.39
CA CYS A 406 -15.81 26.09 -4.37
C CYS A 406 -17.14 25.42 -3.95
N LEU A 407 -17.91 24.94 -4.91
CA LEU A 407 -19.16 24.22 -4.65
C LEU A 407 -18.89 22.96 -3.81
N TYR A 408 -17.90 22.18 -4.22
CA TYR A 408 -17.51 20.95 -3.51
C TYR A 408 -17.09 21.22 -2.05
N ILE A 409 -16.25 22.24 -1.82
CA ILE A 409 -15.85 22.61 -0.45
C ILE A 409 -17.07 23.03 0.38
N ARG A 410 -17.99 23.80 -0.23
CA ARG A 410 -19.22 24.23 0.43
C ARG A 410 -20.11 23.04 0.84
N GLU A 411 -20.29 22.06 -0.07
CA GLU A 411 -21.08 20.86 0.24
C GLU A 411 -20.39 19.99 1.30
N MET A 412 -19.06 19.83 1.28
CA MET A 412 -18.33 19.14 2.35
C MET A 412 -18.54 19.84 3.71
N MET A 413 -18.49 21.16 3.76
CA MET A 413 -18.75 21.93 4.99
C MET A 413 -20.21 21.77 5.47
N ARG A 414 -21.17 21.76 4.54
CA ARG A 414 -22.58 21.52 4.82
C ARG A 414 -22.84 20.12 5.39
N ASN A 415 -22.11 19.13 4.90
CA ASN A 415 -22.14 17.75 5.40
C ASN A 415 -21.34 17.53 6.68
N GLU A 416 -20.84 18.61 7.30
CA GLU A 416 -20.03 18.59 8.53
C GLU A 416 -18.75 17.73 8.42
N GLU A 417 -18.19 17.59 7.21
CA GLU A 417 -16.93 16.89 6.99
C GLU A 417 -15.78 17.59 7.71
N LYS A 418 -14.97 16.81 8.45
CA LYS A 418 -13.88 17.35 9.26
C LYS A 418 -12.60 17.52 8.44
N LEU A 419 -12.54 18.57 7.60
CA LEU A 419 -11.46 18.80 6.64
C LEU A 419 -10.07 18.98 7.27
N SER A 420 -10.00 19.36 8.56
CA SER A 420 -8.75 19.44 9.32
C SER A 420 -8.20 18.07 9.76
N LYS A 421 -9.00 17.00 9.69
CA LYS A 421 -8.63 15.64 10.06
C LYS A 421 -8.29 14.80 8.82
N GLU A 422 -7.86 13.56 9.07
CA GLU A 422 -7.75 12.56 8.02
C GLU A 422 -9.14 12.20 7.47
N PRO A 423 -9.25 12.00 6.14
CA PRO A 423 -10.50 11.59 5.52
C PRO A 423 -11.01 10.26 6.07
N ARG A 424 -12.30 10.22 6.37
CA ARG A 424 -12.98 8.98 6.79
C ARG A 424 -13.27 8.03 5.62
N VAL A 425 -13.22 8.54 4.38
CA VAL A 425 -13.39 7.75 3.15
C VAL A 425 -12.07 7.66 2.43
N LYS A 426 -11.58 6.44 2.19
CA LYS A 426 -10.30 6.18 1.51
C LYS A 426 -10.53 5.31 0.28
N LEU A 427 -10.04 5.79 -0.86
CA LEU A 427 -10.08 5.08 -2.15
C LEU A 427 -8.72 4.43 -2.41
N GLN A 428 -8.71 3.11 -2.51
CA GLN A 428 -7.47 2.34 -2.74
C GLN A 428 -7.70 1.18 -3.71
N THR A 429 -6.67 0.80 -4.44
CA THR A 429 -6.72 -0.50 -5.11
C THR A 429 -6.68 -1.62 -4.07
N ILE A 430 -7.23 -2.79 -4.40
CA ILE A 430 -7.21 -3.95 -3.50
C ILE A 430 -5.76 -4.28 -3.07
N HIS A 431 -4.79 -4.13 -3.98
CA HIS A 431 -3.37 -4.34 -3.68
C HIS A 431 -2.83 -3.35 -2.64
N ALA A 432 -3.14 -2.06 -2.80
CA ALA A 432 -2.72 -1.01 -1.86
C ALA A 432 -3.40 -1.13 -0.48
N ALA A 433 -4.59 -1.74 -0.44
CA ALA A 433 -5.35 -1.96 0.79
C ALA A 433 -4.88 -3.20 1.57
N LYS A 434 -3.94 -3.99 1.04
CA LYS A 434 -3.40 -5.14 1.78
C LYS A 434 -2.78 -4.69 3.10
N GLY A 435 -3.12 -5.37 4.19
CA GLY A 435 -2.74 -4.96 5.55
C GLY A 435 -3.67 -3.93 6.19
N GLY A 436 -4.51 -3.22 5.40
CA GLY A 436 -5.54 -2.31 5.91
C GLY A 436 -6.85 -3.01 6.30
N GLU A 437 -7.76 -2.25 6.91
CA GLU A 437 -9.11 -2.68 7.28
C GLU A 437 -9.99 -1.46 7.57
N ALA A 438 -11.31 -1.60 7.39
CA ALA A 438 -12.29 -0.58 7.74
C ALA A 438 -13.57 -1.23 8.27
N ASN A 439 -14.39 -0.46 9.02
CA ASN A 439 -15.70 -0.94 9.44
C ASN A 439 -16.60 -1.17 8.23
N ASN A 440 -16.59 -0.23 7.29
CA ASN A 440 -17.38 -0.33 6.08
C ASN A 440 -16.45 -0.44 4.85
N VAL A 441 -16.71 -1.41 4.00
CA VAL A 441 -15.97 -1.59 2.74
C VAL A 441 -16.96 -1.57 1.58
N LEU A 442 -16.66 -0.76 0.57
CA LEU A 442 -17.29 -0.85 -0.73
C LEU A 442 -16.29 -1.46 -1.71
N ILE A 443 -16.66 -2.55 -2.35
CA ILE A 443 -15.85 -3.17 -3.39
C ILE A 443 -16.53 -3.05 -4.75
N ILE A 444 -15.78 -2.58 -5.77
CA ILE A 444 -16.30 -2.36 -7.12
C ILE A 444 -15.85 -3.53 -7.99
N LEU A 445 -16.80 -4.23 -8.57
CA LEU A 445 -16.55 -5.45 -9.35
C LEU A 445 -16.04 -5.20 -10.77
N ASP A 446 -15.94 -3.94 -11.21
CA ASP A 446 -15.39 -3.60 -12.52
C ASP A 446 -13.94 -4.05 -12.66
N ASN A 447 -13.66 -4.75 -13.73
CA ASN A 447 -12.31 -5.17 -14.12
C ASN A 447 -11.89 -4.53 -15.45
N THR A 448 -10.71 -4.87 -15.96
CA THR A 448 -10.22 -4.44 -17.27
C THR A 448 -10.17 -5.61 -18.24
N LYS A 449 -10.28 -5.31 -19.54
CA LYS A 449 -10.15 -6.33 -20.60
C LYS A 449 -8.82 -7.10 -20.49
N LYS A 450 -7.70 -6.39 -20.27
CA LYS A 450 -6.36 -6.99 -20.12
C LYS A 450 -6.30 -8.01 -18.98
N ILE A 451 -6.89 -7.69 -17.83
CA ILE A 451 -6.93 -8.63 -16.68
C ILE A 451 -7.80 -9.85 -17.02
N ARG A 452 -8.95 -9.66 -17.63
CA ARG A 452 -9.83 -10.75 -18.01
C ARG A 452 -9.14 -11.70 -18.98
N GLU A 453 -8.52 -11.17 -20.04
CA GLU A 453 -7.78 -11.98 -21.01
C GLU A 453 -6.62 -12.75 -20.37
N ALA A 454 -5.91 -12.16 -19.39
CA ALA A 454 -4.85 -12.85 -18.68
C ALA A 454 -5.40 -14.00 -17.80
N VAL A 455 -6.53 -13.79 -17.15
CA VAL A 455 -7.23 -14.79 -16.33
C VAL A 455 -7.70 -15.97 -17.21
N ASP A 456 -8.23 -15.69 -18.38
CA ASP A 456 -8.74 -16.73 -19.30
C ASP A 456 -7.60 -17.59 -19.91
N LYS A 457 -6.39 -17.04 -20.01
CA LYS A 457 -5.22 -17.73 -20.59
C LYS A 457 -4.40 -18.55 -19.59
N SER A 458 -4.45 -18.23 -18.30
CA SER A 458 -3.54 -18.83 -17.31
C SER A 458 -4.25 -19.16 -16.00
N GLN A 459 -4.15 -20.43 -15.59
CA GLN A 459 -4.67 -20.88 -14.30
C GLN A 459 -3.98 -20.15 -13.12
N ASP A 460 -2.69 -19.81 -13.23
CA ASP A 460 -1.98 -19.05 -12.19
C ASP A 460 -2.56 -17.65 -12.05
N LYS A 461 -2.91 -17.00 -13.17
CA LYS A 461 -3.57 -15.68 -13.17
C LYS A 461 -5.00 -15.76 -12.66
N TYR A 462 -5.71 -16.84 -12.99
CA TYR A 462 -7.04 -17.10 -12.44
C TYR A 462 -6.99 -17.23 -10.91
N ASP A 463 -6.07 -18.03 -10.38
CA ASP A 463 -5.91 -18.24 -8.93
C ASP A 463 -5.45 -16.95 -8.21
N GLU A 464 -4.54 -16.19 -8.83
CA GLU A 464 -4.09 -14.90 -8.31
C GLU A 464 -5.26 -13.92 -8.23
N GLU A 465 -6.10 -13.84 -9.24
CA GLU A 465 -7.29 -12.96 -9.25
C GLU A 465 -8.29 -13.34 -8.16
N GLN A 466 -8.54 -14.65 -7.93
CA GLN A 466 -9.38 -15.09 -6.80
C GLN A 466 -8.80 -14.59 -5.46
N ARG A 467 -7.49 -14.67 -5.27
CA ARG A 467 -6.83 -14.18 -4.06
C ARG A 467 -6.94 -12.66 -3.92
N VAL A 468 -6.87 -11.91 -5.03
CA VAL A 468 -7.06 -10.46 -5.01
C VAL A 468 -8.45 -10.11 -4.47
N TRP A 469 -9.50 -10.71 -5.01
CA TRP A 469 -10.86 -10.44 -4.55
C TRP A 469 -11.12 -10.94 -3.13
N TYR A 470 -10.56 -12.07 -2.76
CA TYR A 470 -10.56 -12.56 -1.37
C TYR A 470 -9.91 -11.53 -0.41
N VAL A 471 -8.76 -10.97 -0.77
CA VAL A 471 -8.12 -9.91 0.01
C VAL A 471 -9.04 -8.72 0.11
N GLY A 472 -9.67 -8.27 -0.98
CA GLY A 472 -10.58 -7.13 -1.00
C GLY A 472 -11.74 -7.29 -0.02
N VAL A 473 -12.53 -8.34 -0.14
CA VAL A 473 -13.70 -8.55 0.73
C VAL A 473 -13.33 -8.72 2.20
N THR A 474 -12.19 -9.33 2.47
CA THR A 474 -11.72 -9.57 3.86
C THR A 474 -11.08 -8.36 4.54
N ARG A 475 -11.11 -7.16 3.92
CA ARG A 475 -10.78 -5.90 4.61
C ARG A 475 -11.90 -5.43 5.53
N THR A 476 -13.08 -6.03 5.39
CA THR A 476 -14.31 -5.66 6.09
C THR A 476 -14.31 -6.09 7.56
N LYS A 477 -14.64 -5.15 8.44
CA LYS A 477 -14.84 -5.42 9.88
C LYS A 477 -16.31 -5.51 10.28
N GLN A 478 -17.21 -4.87 9.52
CA GLN A 478 -18.64 -4.82 9.84
C GLN A 478 -19.50 -4.97 8.59
N ASN A 479 -19.50 -4.00 7.67
CA ASN A 479 -20.40 -3.96 6.53
C ASN A 479 -19.63 -4.03 5.20
N LEU A 480 -20.10 -4.88 4.30
CA LEU A 480 -19.61 -5.03 2.95
C LEU A 480 -20.68 -4.60 1.94
N TYR A 481 -20.35 -3.61 1.12
CA TYR A 481 -21.14 -3.20 -0.03
C TYR A 481 -20.42 -3.67 -1.29
N ILE A 482 -21.17 -4.21 -2.23
CA ILE A 482 -20.65 -4.79 -3.46
C ILE A 482 -21.29 -4.04 -4.62
N MET A 483 -20.52 -3.20 -5.29
CA MET A 483 -20.99 -2.48 -6.47
C MET A 483 -20.83 -3.36 -7.69
N THR A 484 -21.95 -3.66 -8.34
CA THR A 484 -21.97 -4.48 -9.55
C THR A 484 -21.24 -3.80 -10.70
N ALA A 485 -20.61 -4.60 -11.56
CA ALA A 485 -19.88 -4.08 -12.70
C ALA A 485 -20.85 -3.40 -13.71
N LYS A 486 -20.41 -2.28 -14.29
CA LYS A 486 -21.16 -1.58 -15.36
C LYS A 486 -21.25 -2.40 -16.65
N ARG A 487 -20.31 -3.34 -16.86
CA ARG A 487 -20.30 -4.28 -17.97
C ARG A 487 -20.15 -5.69 -17.42
N GLU A 488 -21.16 -6.51 -17.59
CA GLU A 488 -21.16 -7.92 -17.13
C GLU A 488 -19.99 -8.71 -17.72
N ASP A 489 -19.65 -8.48 -19.00
CA ASP A 489 -18.56 -9.20 -19.70
C ASP A 489 -17.19 -9.04 -19.03
N TRP A 490 -16.96 -7.94 -18.29
CA TRP A 490 -15.67 -7.63 -17.67
C TRP A 490 -15.74 -7.56 -16.15
N GLY A 491 -16.92 -7.72 -15.59
CA GLY A 491 -17.14 -7.75 -14.16
C GLY A 491 -16.51 -8.99 -13.53
N TYR A 492 -16.11 -8.86 -12.28
CA TYR A 492 -15.84 -10.03 -11.45
C TYR A 492 -17.17 -10.50 -10.85
N ASP A 493 -17.36 -11.79 -10.87
CA ASP A 493 -18.54 -12.43 -10.29
C ASP A 493 -18.23 -12.86 -8.84
N ILE A 494 -19.01 -12.40 -7.87
CA ILE A 494 -18.87 -12.74 -6.45
C ILE A 494 -20.05 -13.61 -6.00
#